data_4fa2012116716fa67e472e658d45cae3
#
_entry.id   4fa2012116716fa67e472e658d45cae3
#
_cell.length_a   1.000
_cell.length_b   1.000
_cell.length_c   1.000
_cell.angle_alpha   90.00
_cell.angle_beta   90.00
_cell.angle_gamma   90.00
#
_symmetry.space_group_name_H-M   'P 1'
#
loop_
_entity.id
_entity.type
_entity.pdbx_description
1 polymer ?
#
loop_
_entity_poly.entity_id
_entity_poly.type
_entity_poly.pdbx_seq_one_letter_code
_entity_poly.pdbx_strand_id
1 'polypeptide(L)'
;KIPLPRDLYGHGRSNSAGLDLANEHRLASLSSSLLNSALQKWQAKPMLEQPVADGDMQPVINPAEPKDIVGYVREATDAEVDQALDSAVNNAPIWFATPPQERAAILERAAVLMEDQMQSLIGILVREAGKTFSNAIAEVREAVDFLHYYAGQVRDDFDNETHRPLGPVVCISPW
;
A
#
# COMPACT_ATOMS: atom_id res chain seq x y z
N LYS A 1 -22.78 6.78 -23.46
CA LYS A 1 -22.87 6.30 -22.10
C LYS A 1 -21.53 6.62 -21.42
N ILE A 2 -21.55 7.29 -20.28
CA ILE A 2 -20.33 7.63 -19.53
C ILE A 2 -19.86 6.32 -18.87
N PRO A 3 -18.59 5.89 -19.07
CA PRO A 3 -18.06 4.69 -18.40
C PRO A 3 -17.96 4.89 -16.89
N LEU A 4 -18.07 3.81 -16.13
CA LEU A 4 -17.74 3.83 -14.71
C LEU A 4 -16.22 4.05 -14.53
N PRO A 5 -15.77 4.57 -13.37
CA PRO A 5 -14.35 4.78 -13.11
C PRO A 5 -13.49 3.52 -13.36
N ARG A 6 -13.98 2.34 -12.99
CA ARG A 6 -13.32 1.06 -13.24
C ARG A 6 -13.08 0.78 -14.74
N ASP A 7 -14.00 1.20 -15.59
CA ASP A 7 -14.03 0.88 -17.02
C ASP A 7 -13.46 2.00 -17.90
N LEU A 8 -12.84 3.02 -17.28
CA LEU A 8 -12.41 4.24 -17.98
C LEU A 8 -11.42 3.94 -19.12
N TYR A 9 -10.56 2.95 -18.95
CA TYR A 9 -9.55 2.53 -19.93
C TYR A 9 -9.95 1.27 -20.73
N GLY A 10 -11.23 0.88 -20.69
CA GLY A 10 -11.75 -0.29 -21.42
C GLY A 10 -11.06 -1.58 -21.03
N HIS A 11 -10.63 -2.35 -22.03
CA HIS A 11 -9.97 -3.65 -21.79
C HIS A 11 -8.48 -3.55 -21.48
N GLY A 12 -7.87 -2.38 -21.65
CA GLY A 12 -6.43 -2.21 -21.47
C GLY A 12 -6.00 -2.25 -20.01
N ARG A 13 -6.84 -1.70 -19.12
CA ARG A 13 -6.54 -1.61 -17.69
C ARG A 13 -7.80 -1.38 -16.88
N SER A 14 -7.97 -2.09 -15.78
CA SER A 14 -8.98 -1.75 -14.78
C SER A 14 -8.49 -0.61 -13.89
N ASN A 15 -9.38 0.33 -13.59
CA ASN A 15 -9.14 1.36 -12.60
C ASN A 15 -9.72 0.95 -11.25
N SER A 16 -9.24 1.57 -10.17
CA SER A 16 -9.77 1.35 -8.82
C SER A 16 -11.25 1.72 -8.73
N ALA A 17 -12.00 0.98 -7.91
CA ALA A 17 -13.37 1.33 -7.58
C ALA A 17 -13.40 2.54 -6.64
N GLY A 18 -14.20 3.56 -6.97
CA GLY A 18 -14.43 4.70 -6.09
C GLY A 18 -15.49 4.40 -5.04
N LEU A 19 -15.52 5.23 -4.00
CA LEU A 19 -16.60 5.26 -3.02
C LEU A 19 -17.43 6.52 -3.24
N ASP A 20 -18.73 6.34 -3.51
CA ASP A 20 -19.68 7.43 -3.60
C ASP A 20 -20.15 7.83 -2.18
N LEU A 21 -19.60 8.92 -1.66
CA LEU A 21 -19.93 9.44 -0.33
C LEU A 21 -21.30 10.13 -0.29
N ALA A 22 -21.93 10.41 -1.44
CA ALA A 22 -23.30 10.91 -1.50
C ALA A 22 -24.33 9.76 -1.34
N ASN A 23 -23.90 8.52 -1.50
CA ASN A 23 -24.73 7.35 -1.27
C ASN A 23 -24.79 7.02 0.24
N GLU A 24 -25.92 7.24 0.88
CA GLU A 24 -26.10 7.06 2.32
C GLU A 24 -25.77 5.64 2.81
N HIS A 25 -26.09 4.61 2.01
CA HIS A 25 -25.77 3.22 2.37
C HIS A 25 -24.26 2.97 2.34
N ARG A 26 -23.57 3.51 1.35
CA ARG A 26 -22.09 3.42 1.26
C ARG A 26 -21.42 4.17 2.40
N LEU A 27 -21.92 5.37 2.71
CA LEU A 27 -21.42 6.18 3.81
C LEU A 27 -21.65 5.49 5.17
N ALA A 28 -22.83 4.90 5.40
CA ALA A 28 -23.13 4.15 6.61
C ALA A 28 -22.23 2.91 6.77
N SER A 29 -22.00 2.17 5.66
CA SER A 29 -21.08 1.02 5.66
C SER A 29 -19.65 1.44 5.99
N LEU A 30 -19.16 2.52 5.37
CA LEU A 30 -17.84 3.08 5.66
C LEU A 30 -17.73 3.51 7.12
N SER A 31 -18.71 4.26 7.62
CA SER A 31 -18.76 4.70 9.02
C SER A 31 -18.68 3.53 10.01
N SER A 32 -19.46 2.48 9.77
CA SER A 32 -19.44 1.27 10.61
C SER A 32 -18.08 0.57 10.57
N SER A 33 -17.46 0.47 9.40
CA SER A 33 -16.13 -0.12 9.26
C SER A 33 -15.05 0.71 9.95
N LEU A 34 -15.14 2.03 9.89
CA LEU A 34 -14.22 2.93 10.59
C LEU A 34 -14.35 2.82 12.11
N LEU A 35 -15.56 2.73 12.63
CA LEU A 35 -15.78 2.50 14.06
C LEU A 35 -15.19 1.16 14.53
N ASN A 36 -15.36 0.10 13.72
CA ASN A 36 -14.77 -1.20 14.01
C ASN A 36 -13.23 -1.17 13.93
N SER A 37 -12.67 -0.51 12.92
CA SER A 37 -11.21 -0.37 12.76
C SER A 37 -10.58 0.45 13.88
N ALA A 38 -11.31 1.38 14.48
CA ALA A 38 -10.85 2.18 15.62
C ALA A 38 -10.59 1.34 16.88
N LEU A 39 -11.18 0.15 16.98
CA LEU A 39 -10.91 -0.80 18.06
C LEU A 39 -9.63 -1.62 17.83
N GLN A 40 -9.14 -1.68 16.60
CA GLN A 40 -7.91 -2.37 16.25
C GLN A 40 -6.71 -1.51 16.61
N LYS A 41 -5.78 -2.08 17.34
CA LYS A 41 -4.47 -1.46 17.58
C LYS A 41 -3.46 -2.02 16.59
N TRP A 42 -2.93 -1.14 15.79
CA TRP A 42 -1.93 -1.49 14.78
C TRP A 42 -0.56 -1.61 15.40
N GLN A 43 0.26 -2.49 14.85
CA GLN A 43 1.66 -2.62 15.21
C GLN A 43 2.49 -2.69 13.94
N ALA A 44 3.54 -1.89 13.88
CA ALA A 44 4.48 -1.88 12.79
C ALA A 44 5.91 -2.04 13.32
N LYS A 45 6.70 -2.85 12.62
CA LYS A 45 8.13 -3.05 12.88
C LYS A 45 8.82 -3.38 11.56
N PRO A 46 10.16 -3.27 11.48
CA PRO A 46 10.89 -3.63 10.27
C PRO A 46 10.52 -5.04 9.78
N MET A 47 10.26 -5.14 8.47
CA MET A 47 9.93 -6.40 7.81
C MET A 47 11.18 -6.96 7.14
N LEU A 48 11.93 -7.79 7.88
CA LEU A 48 13.14 -8.43 7.40
C LEU A 48 12.91 -9.92 7.16
N GLU A 49 13.82 -10.57 6.43
CA GLU A 49 13.79 -12.01 6.18
C GLU A 49 13.85 -12.81 7.49
N GLN A 50 14.68 -12.35 8.44
CA GLN A 50 14.73 -12.91 9.78
C GLN A 50 13.72 -12.21 10.69
N PRO A 51 13.06 -12.94 11.60
CA PRO A 51 12.16 -12.35 12.57
C PRO A 51 12.85 -11.27 13.40
N VAL A 52 12.26 -10.10 13.46
CA VAL A 52 12.76 -8.98 14.24
C VAL A 52 12.18 -9.05 15.64
N ALA A 53 13.05 -8.92 16.65
CA ALA A 53 12.64 -8.91 18.06
C ALA A 53 11.70 -7.72 18.34
N ASP A 54 10.79 -7.92 19.29
CA ASP A 54 10.02 -6.81 19.82
C ASP A 54 10.98 -5.94 20.65
N GLY A 55 11.04 -4.66 20.30
CA GLY A 55 11.86 -3.65 20.95
C GLY A 55 10.99 -2.60 21.61
N ASP A 56 11.59 -1.43 21.84
CA ASP A 56 10.87 -0.29 22.41
C ASP A 56 9.85 0.26 21.39
N MET A 57 8.57 -0.02 21.64
CA MET A 57 7.45 0.37 20.79
C MET A 57 6.98 1.77 21.15
N GLN A 58 7.01 2.68 20.18
CA GLN A 58 6.55 4.05 20.35
C GLN A 58 5.08 4.19 19.91
N PRO A 59 4.24 4.94 20.65
CA PRO A 59 2.86 5.14 20.28
C PRO A 59 2.73 6.06 19.05
N VAL A 60 1.87 5.67 18.12
CA VAL A 60 1.41 6.51 17.00
C VAL A 60 0.11 7.15 17.43
N ILE A 61 0.08 8.49 17.49
CA ILE A 61 -1.02 9.27 18.06
C ILE A 61 -1.81 9.92 16.93
N ASN A 62 -3.13 9.89 17.05
CA ASN A 62 -4.03 10.61 16.17
C ASN A 62 -3.82 12.13 16.32
N PRO A 63 -3.46 12.87 15.27
CA PRO A 63 -3.20 14.31 15.35
C PRO A 63 -4.44 15.14 15.72
N ALA A 64 -5.65 14.63 15.46
CA ALA A 64 -6.90 15.30 15.80
C ALA A 64 -7.39 15.00 17.21
N GLU A 65 -6.95 13.89 17.83
CA GLU A 65 -7.34 13.48 19.18
C GLU A 65 -6.13 12.86 19.91
N PRO A 66 -5.36 13.67 20.67
CA PRO A 66 -4.11 13.20 21.30
C PRO A 66 -4.24 12.03 22.29
N LYS A 67 -5.45 11.70 22.72
CA LYS A 67 -5.73 10.55 23.57
C LYS A 67 -6.00 9.27 22.78
N ASP A 68 -6.22 9.37 21.48
CA ASP A 68 -6.43 8.24 20.60
C ASP A 68 -5.09 7.71 20.10
N ILE A 69 -4.70 6.55 20.60
CA ILE A 69 -3.52 5.80 20.15
C ILE A 69 -3.96 4.90 19.00
N VAL A 70 -3.50 5.21 17.79
CA VAL A 70 -3.78 4.44 16.57
C VAL A 70 -3.10 3.09 16.60
N GLY A 71 -1.86 3.07 17.06
CA GLY A 71 -1.03 1.86 17.13
C GLY A 71 0.33 2.14 17.74
N TYR A 72 1.25 1.22 17.48
CA TYR A 72 2.62 1.30 17.97
C TYR A 72 3.60 0.98 16.85
N VAL A 73 4.72 1.67 16.82
CA VAL A 73 5.79 1.45 15.85
C VAL A 73 7.12 1.23 16.56
N ARG A 74 7.93 0.34 16.01
CA ARG A 74 9.34 0.21 16.37
C ARG A 74 10.20 0.59 15.17
N GLU A 75 11.06 1.55 15.36
CA GLU A 75 12.02 1.98 14.35
C GLU A 75 13.10 0.92 14.12
N ALA A 76 13.66 0.90 12.91
CA ALA A 76 14.78 0.04 12.59
C ALA A 76 16.05 0.51 13.29
N THR A 77 16.88 -0.43 13.70
CA THR A 77 18.26 -0.17 14.12
C THR A 77 19.18 -0.08 12.90
N ASP A 78 20.36 0.54 13.06
CA ASP A 78 21.36 0.62 11.98
C ASP A 78 21.73 -0.78 11.44
N ALA A 79 21.89 -1.76 12.33
CA ALA A 79 22.19 -3.14 11.94
C ALA A 79 21.05 -3.79 11.13
N GLU A 80 19.81 -3.47 11.41
CA GLU A 80 18.65 -3.95 10.63
C GLU A 80 18.56 -3.27 9.27
N VAL A 81 18.95 -2.01 9.17
CA VAL A 81 19.07 -1.30 7.87
C VAL A 81 20.15 -1.95 7.02
N ASP A 82 21.33 -2.21 7.59
CA ASP A 82 22.42 -2.92 6.89
C ASP A 82 21.97 -4.32 6.42
N GLN A 83 21.29 -5.07 7.30
CA GLN A 83 20.74 -6.37 6.93
C GLN A 83 19.70 -6.28 5.78
N ALA A 84 18.84 -5.25 5.78
CA ALA A 84 17.88 -5.04 4.70
C ALA A 84 18.57 -4.77 3.37
N LEU A 85 19.63 -3.95 3.38
CA LEU A 85 20.42 -3.65 2.20
C LEU A 85 21.14 -4.89 1.68
N ASP A 86 21.79 -5.65 2.54
CA ASP A 86 22.46 -6.90 2.18
C ASP A 86 21.49 -7.91 1.57
N SER A 87 20.32 -8.08 2.19
CA SER A 87 19.26 -8.95 1.67
C SER A 87 18.79 -8.49 0.30
N ALA A 88 18.56 -7.19 0.11
CA ALA A 88 18.16 -6.62 -1.18
C ALA A 88 19.22 -6.85 -2.27
N VAL A 89 20.49 -6.64 -1.96
CA VAL A 89 21.61 -6.89 -2.88
C VAL A 89 21.69 -8.37 -3.28
N ASN A 90 21.62 -9.25 -2.29
CA ASN A 90 21.72 -10.70 -2.51
C ASN A 90 20.55 -11.27 -3.31
N ASN A 91 19.34 -10.70 -3.18
CA ASN A 91 18.16 -11.12 -3.91
C ASN A 91 17.99 -10.42 -5.28
N ALA A 92 18.74 -9.36 -5.58
CA ALA A 92 18.64 -8.64 -6.84
C ALA A 92 18.80 -9.53 -8.08
N PRO A 93 19.75 -10.51 -8.14
CA PRO A 93 19.86 -11.42 -9.28
C PRO A 93 18.63 -12.30 -9.49
N ILE A 94 17.99 -12.77 -8.41
CA ILE A 94 16.77 -13.56 -8.46
C ILE A 94 15.63 -12.72 -9.03
N TRP A 95 15.47 -11.51 -8.54
CA TRP A 95 14.48 -10.56 -9.05
C TRP A 95 14.70 -10.22 -10.52
N PHE A 96 15.93 -10.04 -10.93
CA PHE A 96 16.29 -9.82 -12.33
C PHE A 96 15.90 -11.01 -13.22
N ALA A 97 16.11 -12.25 -12.75
CA ALA A 97 15.77 -13.45 -13.49
C ALA A 97 14.24 -13.74 -13.52
N THR A 98 13.47 -13.10 -12.62
CA THR A 98 12.01 -13.27 -12.57
C THR A 98 11.38 -12.71 -13.85
N PRO A 99 10.53 -13.49 -14.56
CA PRO A 99 9.86 -13.01 -15.77
C PRO A 99 9.03 -11.75 -15.53
N PRO A 100 9.00 -10.80 -16.50
CA PRO A 100 8.19 -9.57 -16.36
C PRO A 100 6.73 -9.84 -16.02
N GLN A 101 6.14 -10.89 -16.60
CA GLN A 101 4.74 -11.29 -16.36
C GLN A 101 4.50 -11.69 -14.89
N GLU A 102 5.46 -12.36 -14.26
CA GLU A 102 5.36 -12.72 -12.84
C GLU A 102 5.51 -11.49 -11.94
N ARG A 103 6.42 -10.57 -12.29
CA ARG A 103 6.56 -9.29 -11.58
C ARG A 103 5.29 -8.45 -11.68
N ALA A 104 4.69 -8.36 -12.86
CA ALA A 104 3.41 -7.69 -13.09
C ALA A 104 2.29 -8.31 -12.24
N ALA A 105 2.19 -9.65 -12.21
CA ALA A 105 1.19 -10.37 -11.45
C ALA A 105 1.30 -10.12 -9.92
N ILE A 106 2.50 -9.82 -9.40
CA ILE A 106 2.68 -9.43 -7.99
C ILE A 106 2.00 -8.08 -7.73
N LEU A 107 2.21 -7.09 -8.61
CA LEU A 107 1.59 -5.77 -8.47
C LEU A 107 0.06 -5.85 -8.61
N GLU A 108 -0.45 -6.66 -9.55
CA GLU A 108 -1.88 -6.87 -9.72
C GLU A 108 -2.53 -7.50 -8.47
N ARG A 109 -1.87 -8.50 -7.86
CA ARG A 109 -2.35 -9.05 -6.58
C ARG A 109 -2.32 -8.03 -5.45
N ALA A 110 -1.28 -7.19 -5.37
CA ALA A 110 -1.22 -6.13 -4.38
C ALA A 110 -2.36 -5.13 -4.56
N ALA A 111 -2.70 -4.76 -5.80
CA ALA A 111 -3.83 -3.88 -6.10
C ALA A 111 -5.16 -4.45 -5.61
N VAL A 112 -5.42 -5.74 -5.88
CA VAL A 112 -6.63 -6.43 -5.40
C VAL A 112 -6.70 -6.44 -3.87
N LEU A 113 -5.59 -6.76 -3.19
CA LEU A 113 -5.54 -6.78 -1.73
C LEU A 113 -5.77 -5.40 -1.11
N MET A 114 -5.27 -4.34 -1.75
CA MET A 114 -5.52 -2.96 -1.30
C MET A 114 -6.98 -2.56 -1.49
N GLU A 115 -7.62 -2.94 -2.60
CA GLU A 115 -9.06 -2.69 -2.81
C GLU A 115 -9.91 -3.45 -1.79
N ASP A 116 -9.61 -4.71 -1.53
CA ASP A 116 -10.34 -5.53 -0.54
C ASP A 116 -10.23 -4.94 0.88
N GLN A 117 -9.10 -4.31 1.20
CA GLN A 117 -8.84 -3.69 2.49
C GLN A 117 -9.06 -2.17 2.50
N MET A 118 -9.64 -1.61 1.45
CA MET A 118 -9.76 -0.15 1.27
C MET A 118 -10.33 0.56 2.51
N GLN A 119 -11.38 0.02 3.13
CA GLN A 119 -12.01 0.66 4.30
C GLN A 119 -11.07 0.71 5.52
N SER A 120 -10.30 -0.35 5.75
CA SER A 120 -9.30 -0.39 6.83
C SER A 120 -8.16 0.59 6.57
N LEU A 121 -7.67 0.67 5.32
CA LEU A 121 -6.64 1.62 4.91
C LEU A 121 -7.12 3.07 5.05
N ILE A 122 -8.35 3.38 4.66
CA ILE A 122 -8.97 4.70 4.89
C ILE A 122 -8.99 5.02 6.39
N GLY A 123 -9.35 4.05 7.23
CA GLY A 123 -9.37 4.24 8.69
C GLY A 123 -8.01 4.63 9.26
N ILE A 124 -6.94 3.99 8.81
CA ILE A 124 -5.57 4.32 9.22
C ILE A 124 -5.20 5.74 8.72
N LEU A 125 -5.42 6.04 7.43
CA LEU A 125 -5.09 7.34 6.84
C LEU A 125 -5.80 8.50 7.54
N VAL A 126 -7.05 8.32 7.92
CA VAL A 126 -7.81 9.34 8.66
C VAL A 126 -7.24 9.54 10.06
N ARG A 127 -6.98 8.45 10.79
CA ARG A 127 -6.55 8.52 12.20
C ARG A 127 -5.07 8.88 12.35
N GLU A 128 -4.20 8.29 11.54
CA GLU A 128 -2.75 8.48 11.67
C GLU A 128 -2.27 9.74 10.94
N ALA A 129 -2.71 9.93 9.69
CA ALA A 129 -2.28 11.07 8.87
C ALA A 129 -3.21 12.29 8.93
N GLY A 130 -4.33 12.21 9.66
CA GLY A 130 -5.29 13.32 9.80
C GLY A 130 -5.99 13.69 8.49
N LYS A 131 -6.10 12.75 7.54
CA LYS A 131 -6.70 13.01 6.23
C LYS A 131 -8.22 13.05 6.30
N THR A 132 -8.84 13.84 5.41
CA THR A 132 -10.28 13.78 5.18
C THR A 132 -10.65 12.48 4.46
N PHE A 133 -11.91 12.06 4.54
CA PHE A 133 -12.36 10.85 3.83
C PHE A 133 -12.12 10.92 2.33
N SER A 134 -12.39 12.04 1.70
CA SER A 134 -12.16 12.21 0.26
C SER A 134 -10.68 12.07 -0.10
N ASN A 135 -9.79 12.64 0.69
CA ASN A 135 -8.35 12.52 0.47
C ASN A 135 -7.86 11.08 0.74
N ALA A 136 -8.30 10.44 1.82
CA ALA A 136 -7.93 9.07 2.13
C ALA A 136 -8.40 8.08 1.03
N ILE A 137 -9.62 8.27 0.49
CA ILE A 137 -10.11 7.49 -0.66
C ILE A 137 -9.22 7.73 -1.88
N ALA A 138 -8.85 8.99 -2.16
CA ALA A 138 -7.99 9.32 -3.29
C ALA A 138 -6.62 8.66 -3.18
N GLU A 139 -5.99 8.65 -2.01
CA GLU A 139 -4.70 7.99 -1.74
C GLU A 139 -4.75 6.49 -2.04
N VAL A 140 -5.75 5.77 -1.50
CA VAL A 140 -5.87 4.33 -1.75
C VAL A 140 -6.11 4.05 -3.24
N ARG A 141 -6.97 4.85 -3.88
CA ARG A 141 -7.24 4.71 -5.32
C ARG A 141 -6.01 4.99 -6.16
N GLU A 142 -5.27 6.03 -5.85
CA GLU A 142 -4.03 6.37 -6.55
C GLU A 142 -3.02 5.21 -6.47
N ALA A 143 -2.81 4.66 -5.27
CA ALA A 143 -1.92 3.53 -5.08
C ALA A 143 -2.35 2.29 -5.90
N VAL A 144 -3.64 1.94 -5.86
CA VAL A 144 -4.20 0.83 -6.66
C VAL A 144 -4.03 1.09 -8.16
N ASP A 145 -4.31 2.31 -8.61
CA ASP A 145 -4.21 2.68 -10.02
C ASP A 145 -2.76 2.67 -10.52
N PHE A 146 -1.79 3.09 -9.70
CA PHE A 146 -0.37 2.96 -10.02
C PHE A 146 0.08 1.50 -10.10
N LEU A 147 -0.37 0.64 -9.18
CA LEU A 147 -0.06 -0.79 -9.23
C LEU A 147 -0.55 -1.41 -10.55
N HIS A 148 -1.78 -1.13 -10.97
CA HIS A 148 -2.30 -1.60 -12.26
C HIS A 148 -1.57 -0.98 -13.45
N TYR A 149 -1.25 0.31 -13.39
CA TYR A 149 -0.56 1.01 -14.47
C TYR A 149 0.83 0.42 -14.72
N TYR A 150 1.64 0.30 -13.66
CA TYR A 150 2.99 -0.23 -13.79
C TYR A 150 3.02 -1.73 -14.07
N ALA A 151 2.04 -2.50 -13.55
CA ALA A 151 1.89 -3.91 -13.90
C ALA A 151 1.64 -4.07 -15.42
N GLY A 152 0.77 -3.24 -15.99
CA GLY A 152 0.52 -3.23 -17.43
C GLY A 152 1.78 -2.93 -18.23
N GLN A 153 2.50 -1.87 -17.87
CA GLN A 153 3.75 -1.52 -18.57
C GLN A 153 4.81 -2.63 -18.49
N VAL A 154 4.99 -3.20 -17.29
CA VAL A 154 5.98 -4.29 -17.12
C VAL A 154 5.60 -5.52 -17.94
N ARG A 155 4.32 -5.89 -17.97
CA ARG A 155 3.82 -7.05 -18.72
C ARG A 155 3.94 -6.87 -20.23
N ASP A 156 3.62 -5.66 -20.73
CA ASP A 156 3.41 -5.42 -22.16
C ASP A 156 4.68 -4.90 -22.85
N ASP A 157 5.54 -4.17 -22.13
CA ASP A 157 6.68 -3.46 -22.72
C ASP A 157 8.04 -4.00 -22.26
N PHE A 158 8.12 -4.75 -21.16
CA PHE A 158 9.41 -5.14 -20.58
C PHE A 158 9.81 -6.56 -21.00
N ASP A 159 11.12 -6.69 -21.21
CA ASP A 159 11.83 -7.91 -21.58
C ASP A 159 13.14 -7.95 -20.80
N ASN A 160 13.49 -9.08 -20.20
CA ASN A 160 14.72 -9.22 -19.41
C ASN A 160 16.00 -9.13 -20.23
N GLU A 161 15.94 -9.24 -21.56
CA GLU A 161 17.09 -9.01 -22.44
C GLU A 161 17.39 -7.53 -22.63
N THR A 162 16.36 -6.68 -22.67
CA THR A 162 16.44 -5.25 -22.97
C THR A 162 16.27 -4.35 -21.74
N HIS A 163 15.57 -4.82 -20.71
CA HIS A 163 15.25 -4.07 -19.50
C HIS A 163 15.85 -4.72 -18.26
N ARG A 164 16.85 -4.09 -17.69
CA ARG A 164 17.51 -4.56 -16.46
C ARG A 164 17.07 -3.74 -15.25
N PRO A 165 16.75 -4.38 -14.10
CA PRO A 165 16.53 -3.68 -12.84
C PRO A 165 17.78 -2.87 -12.45
N LEU A 166 17.56 -1.73 -11.79
CA LEU A 166 18.64 -0.90 -11.27
C LEU A 166 19.37 -1.52 -10.06
N GLY A 167 18.80 -2.54 -9.46
CA GLY A 167 19.21 -3.10 -8.18
C GLY A 167 18.36 -2.54 -7.03
N PRO A 168 18.86 -2.60 -5.80
CA PRO A 168 18.15 -2.06 -4.64
C PRO A 168 17.81 -0.57 -4.79
N VAL A 169 16.61 -0.20 -4.40
CA VAL A 169 16.10 1.18 -4.47
C VAL A 169 15.60 1.57 -3.08
N VAL A 170 16.02 2.74 -2.61
CA VAL A 170 15.50 3.33 -1.37
C VAL A 170 14.28 4.17 -1.71
N CYS A 171 13.15 3.85 -1.08
CA CYS A 171 11.91 4.62 -1.18
C CYS A 171 11.70 5.39 0.12
N ILE A 172 11.64 6.71 0.04
CA ILE A 172 11.38 7.59 1.19
C ILE A 172 10.01 8.20 0.99
N SER A 173 9.04 7.72 1.79
CA SER A 173 7.66 8.17 1.73
C SER A 173 7.43 9.32 2.72
N PRO A 174 6.66 10.36 2.38
CA PRO A 174 6.42 11.49 3.29
C PRO A 174 5.41 11.16 4.40
N TRP A 175 4.64 10.11 4.24
CA TRP A 175 3.66 9.57 5.20
C TRP A 175 3.42 8.08 4.94
#